data_47c87ebf45333cef86d7c51b4b8759ca
#
_entry.id   47c87ebf45333cef86d7c51b4b8759ca
#
_cell.length_a   1.000
_cell.length_b   1.000
_cell.length_c   1.000
_cell.angle_alpha   90.00
_cell.angle_beta   90.00
_cell.angle_gamma   90.00
#
_symmetry.space_group_name_H-M   'P 1'
#
loop_
_entity.id
_entity.type
_entity.pdbx_description
1 polymer ?
#
loop_
_entity_poly.entity_id
_entity_poly.type
_entity_poly.pdbx_seq_one_letter_code
_entity_poly.pdbx_strand_id
1 'polypeptide(L)'
;MKKVLFGLVLAAVALPLLAQQKPVYLDASKPIEERVEDALSRLTLEEKVKLTHAQSKFSSAGVPRLGIPDVWTDDGPHGIRPDVLWDEWEQAGCTNDSCVAFPALTCLAATWNPEMSLLYGQSIGEEARYRNKSVLLGPGVNIYRTPLNGRNFEYMGEDPYLAGKMVSPYIRGVQQNGVAACVKHFALNNHEVNRHTTNVIVDDRALYEIYLPAFKMAVQEGGVWSIMGAYNLYKGQHLCHNQYTLNDILKGEWGFDGVVISDWGGTHDTRQAITNGLDMEFGSWTNGLSNGASNAYDNYYLANPYLNLIREGKVGTTELDDKVRRILRLIFRTVMNPDRPWGSMLSPEHYEAARRIGEEGIVLLQNKGNVLPIDLNRAKKILVVGENAIKMM
;
A
#
# COMPACT_ATOMS: atom_id res chain seq x y z
N MET A 1 43.08 46.38 -63.92
CA MET A 1 42.97 45.25 -63.04
C MET A 1 41.81 45.54 -62.05
N LYS A 2 40.63 44.96 -62.29
CA LYS A 2 39.44 45.16 -61.46
C LYS A 2 39.32 43.94 -60.51
N LYS A 3 39.35 44.18 -59.22
CA LYS A 3 39.09 43.16 -58.18
C LYS A 3 37.60 43.08 -57.99
N VAL A 4 37.03 41.91 -58.24
CA VAL A 4 35.64 41.55 -57.93
C VAL A 4 35.61 40.94 -56.56
N LEU A 5 34.94 41.58 -55.64
CA LEU A 5 34.71 41.10 -54.26
C LEU A 5 33.42 40.26 -54.24
N PHE A 6 33.53 38.95 -54.03
CA PHE A 6 32.37 38.05 -53.83
C PHE A 6 31.98 38.11 -52.37
N GLY A 7 30.84 38.73 -52.09
CA GLY A 7 30.21 38.68 -50.78
C GLY A 7 29.34 37.44 -50.64
N LEU A 8 29.74 36.51 -49.77
CA LEU A 8 28.89 35.38 -49.35
C LEU A 8 27.87 35.91 -48.32
N VAL A 9 26.60 35.91 -48.72
CA VAL A 9 25.47 36.13 -47.79
C VAL A 9 25.11 34.78 -47.18
N LEU A 10 25.49 34.53 -45.93
CA LEU A 10 24.98 33.41 -45.13
C LEU A 10 23.54 33.76 -44.66
N ALA A 11 22.54 33.21 -45.34
CA ALA A 11 21.18 33.21 -44.81
C ALA A 11 21.07 32.18 -43.67
N ALA A 12 21.15 32.63 -42.45
CA ALA A 12 20.81 31.80 -41.27
C ALA A 12 19.31 31.56 -41.27
N VAL A 13 18.87 30.36 -41.68
CA VAL A 13 17.51 29.89 -41.51
C VAL A 13 17.36 29.56 -40.01
N ALA A 14 16.81 30.51 -39.25
CA ALA A 14 16.34 30.25 -37.88
C ALA A 14 15.09 29.36 -37.98
N LEU A 15 15.28 28.06 -37.91
CA LEU A 15 14.20 27.13 -37.60
C LEU A 15 13.67 27.51 -36.20
N PRO A 16 12.38 27.85 -36.04
CA PRO A 16 11.82 28.00 -34.73
C PRO A 16 11.91 26.64 -34.02
N LEU A 17 12.74 26.51 -32.98
CA LEU A 17 12.58 25.47 -32.01
C LEU A 17 11.16 25.67 -31.44
N LEU A 18 10.19 24.98 -32.00
CA LEU A 18 8.92 24.75 -31.31
C LEU A 18 9.30 24.07 -30.01
N ALA A 19 9.36 24.84 -28.91
CA ALA A 19 9.47 24.28 -27.59
C ALA A 19 8.30 23.29 -27.46
N GLN A 20 8.64 22.00 -27.54
CA GLN A 20 7.66 20.94 -27.47
C GLN A 20 6.97 21.11 -26.11
N GLN A 21 5.71 21.51 -26.15
CA GLN A 21 4.96 21.84 -24.95
C GLN A 21 5.00 20.60 -24.03
N LYS A 22 5.49 20.79 -22.80
CA LYS A 22 5.63 19.70 -21.83
C LYS A 22 4.27 18.99 -21.70
N PRO A 23 4.22 17.65 -21.83
CA PRO A 23 2.97 16.90 -21.66
C PRO A 23 2.29 17.22 -20.33
N VAL A 24 0.96 17.27 -20.31
CA VAL A 24 0.18 17.64 -19.13
C VAL A 24 0.47 16.74 -17.96
N TYR A 25 0.62 15.43 -18.18
CA TYR A 25 0.91 14.47 -17.11
C TYR A 25 2.26 14.71 -16.40
N LEU A 26 3.21 15.37 -17.04
CA LEU A 26 4.51 15.75 -16.46
C LEU A 26 4.47 17.10 -15.74
N ASP A 27 3.42 17.90 -15.94
CA ASP A 27 3.28 19.21 -15.30
C ASP A 27 2.62 19.07 -13.92
N ALA A 28 3.43 19.11 -12.86
CA ALA A 28 2.95 18.98 -11.49
C ALA A 28 2.03 20.11 -11.02
N SER A 29 2.00 21.26 -11.72
CA SER A 29 1.07 22.37 -11.42
C SER A 29 -0.36 22.07 -11.85
N LYS A 30 -0.58 21.05 -12.68
CA LYS A 30 -1.90 20.64 -13.16
C LYS A 30 -2.60 19.73 -12.16
N PRO A 31 -3.94 19.80 -12.08
CA PRO A 31 -4.73 18.86 -11.29
C PRO A 31 -4.38 17.40 -11.62
N ILE A 32 -4.36 16.54 -10.60
CA ILE A 32 -4.01 15.13 -10.77
C ILE A 32 -4.89 14.45 -11.81
N GLU A 33 -6.19 14.73 -11.85
CA GLU A 33 -7.11 14.10 -12.80
C GLU A 33 -6.82 14.50 -14.26
N GLU A 34 -6.43 15.75 -14.52
CA GLU A 34 -5.98 16.16 -15.87
C GLU A 34 -4.71 15.42 -16.27
N ARG A 35 -3.78 15.22 -15.34
CA ARG A 35 -2.55 14.46 -15.55
C ARG A 35 -2.84 12.99 -15.81
N VAL A 36 -3.80 12.41 -15.09
CA VAL A 36 -4.25 11.02 -15.25
C VAL A 36 -4.81 10.79 -16.66
N GLU A 37 -5.74 11.64 -17.12
CA GLU A 37 -6.36 11.48 -18.44
C GLU A 37 -5.34 11.70 -19.58
N ASP A 38 -4.43 12.66 -19.45
CA ASP A 38 -3.38 12.87 -20.45
C ASP A 38 -2.43 11.66 -20.51
N ALA A 39 -1.99 11.12 -19.38
CA ALA A 39 -1.16 9.92 -19.33
C ALA A 39 -1.89 8.70 -19.93
N LEU A 40 -3.13 8.45 -19.50
CA LEU A 40 -3.96 7.34 -19.97
C LEU A 40 -4.12 7.34 -21.49
N SER A 41 -4.34 8.53 -22.07
CA SER A 41 -4.51 8.67 -23.53
C SER A 41 -3.27 8.31 -24.35
N ARG A 42 -2.09 8.30 -23.71
CA ARG A 42 -0.78 8.02 -24.35
C ARG A 42 -0.34 6.56 -24.21
N LEU A 43 -1.01 5.78 -23.34
CA LEU A 43 -0.65 4.39 -23.08
C LEU A 43 -1.13 3.46 -24.20
N THR A 44 -0.26 2.51 -24.58
CA THR A 44 -0.70 1.37 -25.40
C THR A 44 -1.51 0.39 -24.58
N LEU A 45 -2.20 -0.54 -25.25
CA LEU A 45 -2.97 -1.58 -24.56
C LEU A 45 -2.10 -2.44 -23.66
N GLU A 46 -0.92 -2.82 -24.15
CA GLU A 46 0.06 -3.63 -23.42
C GLU A 46 0.60 -2.90 -22.19
N GLU A 47 0.89 -1.59 -22.32
CA GLU A 47 1.33 -0.77 -21.18
C GLU A 47 0.24 -0.65 -20.12
N LYS A 48 -1.01 -0.48 -20.52
CA LYS A 48 -2.15 -0.45 -19.59
C LYS A 48 -2.26 -1.75 -18.81
N VAL A 49 -2.16 -2.89 -19.48
CA VAL A 49 -2.23 -4.22 -18.84
C VAL A 49 -1.04 -4.40 -17.88
N LYS A 50 0.18 -4.03 -18.27
CA LYS A 50 1.36 -4.16 -17.40
C LYS A 50 1.28 -3.39 -16.09
N LEU A 51 0.56 -2.28 -16.07
CA LEU A 51 0.31 -1.53 -14.83
C LEU A 51 -0.57 -2.30 -13.83
N THR A 52 -1.42 -3.24 -14.28
CA THR A 52 -2.41 -3.92 -13.44
C THR A 52 -1.91 -5.19 -12.74
N HIS A 53 -0.67 -5.58 -12.95
CA HIS A 53 -0.11 -6.76 -12.30
C HIS A 53 1.36 -6.58 -11.91
N ALA A 54 1.83 -7.42 -11.01
CA ALA A 54 3.21 -7.42 -10.58
C ALA A 54 4.19 -7.78 -11.72
N GLN A 55 5.41 -7.25 -11.61
CA GLN A 55 6.58 -7.64 -12.39
C GLN A 55 7.69 -8.26 -11.54
N SER A 56 7.57 -8.13 -10.22
CA SER A 56 8.47 -8.72 -9.21
C SER A 56 7.68 -9.08 -7.97
N LYS A 57 8.34 -9.56 -6.91
CA LYS A 57 7.67 -9.86 -5.63
C LYS A 57 6.92 -8.65 -5.06
N PHE A 58 7.46 -7.43 -5.21
CA PHE A 58 6.92 -6.23 -4.58
C PHE A 58 6.82 -5.02 -5.51
N SER A 59 6.83 -5.21 -6.84
CA SER A 59 6.65 -4.09 -7.77
C SER A 59 5.71 -4.42 -8.92
N SER A 60 5.03 -3.38 -9.43
CA SER A 60 4.38 -3.39 -10.73
C SER A 60 5.14 -2.48 -11.69
N ALA A 61 5.07 -2.78 -12.98
CA ALA A 61 5.79 -2.04 -14.00
C ALA A 61 5.26 -0.61 -14.12
N GLY A 62 6.19 0.35 -14.31
CA GLY A 62 5.89 1.67 -14.83
C GLY A 62 5.79 1.67 -16.36
N VAL A 63 5.94 2.87 -16.95
CA VAL A 63 5.94 3.05 -18.39
C VAL A 63 7.20 3.84 -18.79
N PRO A 64 8.35 3.18 -18.97
CA PRO A 64 9.63 3.84 -19.23
C PRO A 64 9.59 4.80 -20.44
N ARG A 65 8.85 4.46 -21.50
CA ARG A 65 8.67 5.30 -22.67
C ARG A 65 8.07 6.67 -22.36
N LEU A 66 7.27 6.75 -21.32
CA LEU A 66 6.64 7.99 -20.82
C LEU A 66 7.35 8.56 -19.59
N GLY A 67 8.43 7.92 -19.09
CA GLY A 67 9.10 8.32 -17.86
C GLY A 67 8.23 8.12 -16.61
N ILE A 68 7.25 7.23 -16.67
CA ILE A 68 6.42 6.84 -15.52
C ILE A 68 7.15 5.71 -14.78
N PRO A 69 7.56 5.91 -13.51
CA PRO A 69 8.32 4.92 -12.76
C PRO A 69 7.48 3.72 -12.33
N ASP A 70 8.18 2.64 -11.95
CA ASP A 70 7.60 1.48 -11.28
C ASP A 70 6.94 1.86 -9.95
N VAL A 71 5.91 1.12 -9.57
CA VAL A 71 5.31 1.20 -8.24
C VAL A 71 5.93 0.13 -7.37
N TRP A 72 6.64 0.54 -6.33
CA TRP A 72 7.23 -0.35 -5.34
C TRP A 72 6.37 -0.39 -4.08
N THR A 73 6.01 -1.59 -3.67
CA THR A 73 5.32 -1.86 -2.39
C THR A 73 6.32 -2.38 -1.37
N ASP A 74 5.98 -2.28 -0.09
CA ASP A 74 6.72 -2.95 0.97
C ASP A 74 5.78 -3.43 2.06
N ASP A 75 6.08 -4.60 2.61
CA ASP A 75 5.33 -5.16 3.70
C ASP A 75 5.87 -4.66 5.04
N GLY A 76 5.03 -4.67 6.03
CA GLY A 76 5.36 -4.38 7.41
C GLY A 76 4.63 -3.19 8.01
N PRO A 77 3.46 -3.42 8.67
CA PRO A 77 2.76 -2.39 9.44
C PRO A 77 3.50 -1.99 10.73
N HIS A 78 4.56 -2.71 11.13
CA HIS A 78 5.35 -2.46 12.36
C HIS A 78 6.82 -2.12 12.08
N GLY A 79 7.22 -2.04 10.83
CA GLY A 79 8.57 -1.75 10.38
C GLY A 79 8.72 -2.15 8.91
N ILE A 80 9.57 -1.44 8.19
CA ILE A 80 9.78 -1.69 6.76
C ILE A 80 10.64 -2.94 6.62
N ARG A 81 10.10 -4.02 6.04
CA ARG A 81 10.83 -5.28 5.89
C ARG A 81 12.05 -5.13 4.99
N PRO A 82 13.09 -5.98 5.13
CA PRO A 82 14.19 -6.06 4.18
C PRO A 82 13.71 -6.33 2.76
N ASP A 83 14.35 -5.71 1.77
CA ASP A 83 14.06 -6.00 0.37
C ASP A 83 14.39 -7.47 0.04
N VAL A 84 13.57 -8.08 -0.80
CA VAL A 84 13.78 -9.45 -1.31
C VAL A 84 14.28 -9.42 -2.74
N LEU A 85 14.83 -10.55 -3.19
CA LEU A 85 15.23 -10.74 -4.58
C LEU A 85 14.02 -10.57 -5.52
N TRP A 86 14.29 -10.25 -6.77
CA TRP A 86 13.25 -9.94 -7.77
C TRP A 86 12.18 -11.03 -7.88
N ASP A 87 12.60 -12.28 -7.97
CA ASP A 87 11.73 -13.45 -8.18
C ASP A 87 11.65 -14.38 -6.97
N GLU A 88 12.41 -14.14 -5.91
CA GLU A 88 12.52 -15.01 -4.75
C GLU A 88 12.14 -14.32 -3.45
N TRP A 89 11.84 -15.11 -2.39
CA TRP A 89 11.54 -14.59 -1.06
C TRP A 89 12.79 -14.41 -0.19
N GLU A 90 13.96 -14.75 -0.69
CA GLU A 90 15.24 -14.52 -0.01
C GLU A 90 15.54 -13.01 0.04
N GLN A 91 16.13 -12.58 1.15
CA GLN A 91 16.53 -11.17 1.32
C GLN A 91 17.60 -10.79 0.30
N ALA A 92 17.46 -9.62 -0.29
CA ALA A 92 18.43 -9.07 -1.24
C ALA A 92 19.76 -8.67 -0.59
N GLY A 93 19.77 -8.45 0.74
CA GLY A 93 20.95 -8.07 1.49
C GLY A 93 21.38 -6.63 1.24
N CYS A 94 20.41 -5.72 1.11
CA CYS A 94 20.68 -4.31 0.93
C CYS A 94 21.26 -3.67 2.20
N THR A 95 22.15 -2.69 2.06
CA THR A 95 22.81 -2.02 3.19
C THR A 95 21.86 -1.17 4.05
N ASN A 96 20.67 -0.84 3.51
CA ASN A 96 19.62 -0.06 4.18
C ASN A 96 18.42 -0.93 4.64
N ASP A 97 18.62 -2.23 4.82
CA ASP A 97 17.56 -3.16 5.22
C ASP A 97 17.14 -3.05 6.71
N SER A 98 18.00 -2.47 7.56
CA SER A 98 17.62 -2.22 8.95
C SER A 98 16.50 -1.16 9.04
N CYS A 99 15.57 -1.34 9.98
CA CYS A 99 14.49 -0.40 10.25
C CYS A 99 14.19 -0.31 11.74
N VAL A 100 13.42 0.70 12.15
CA VAL A 100 12.89 0.74 13.51
C VAL A 100 11.77 -0.29 13.66
N ALA A 101 11.87 -1.13 14.69
CA ALA A 101 10.77 -2.00 15.11
C ALA A 101 9.77 -1.17 15.95
N PHE A 102 8.69 -0.75 15.32
CA PHE A 102 7.60 -0.06 16.00
C PHE A 102 6.74 -1.04 16.81
N PRO A 103 6.06 -0.57 17.89
CA PRO A 103 5.16 -1.41 18.64
C PRO A 103 4.07 -2.05 17.77
N ALA A 104 3.60 -3.24 18.14
CA ALA A 104 2.47 -3.89 17.50
C ALA A 104 1.25 -2.96 17.46
N LEU A 105 0.40 -3.08 16.43
CA LEU A 105 -0.79 -2.21 16.32
C LEU A 105 -1.77 -2.40 17.47
N THR A 106 -1.78 -3.58 18.11
CA THR A 106 -2.49 -3.81 19.37
C THR A 106 -2.02 -2.85 20.48
N CYS A 107 -0.70 -2.64 20.60
CA CYS A 107 -0.12 -1.69 21.57
C CYS A 107 -0.45 -0.25 21.19
N LEU A 108 -0.36 0.10 19.89
CA LEU A 108 -0.78 1.41 19.42
C LEU A 108 -2.25 1.69 19.77
N ALA A 109 -3.15 0.75 19.50
CA ALA A 109 -4.57 0.90 19.81
C ALA A 109 -4.82 1.04 21.32
N ALA A 110 -4.03 0.36 22.16
CA ALA A 110 -4.13 0.44 23.63
C ALA A 110 -3.79 1.84 24.20
N THR A 111 -3.13 2.69 23.43
CA THR A 111 -2.92 4.10 23.83
C THR A 111 -4.21 4.92 23.85
N TRP A 112 -5.21 4.55 23.03
CA TRP A 112 -6.43 5.33 22.78
C TRP A 112 -6.15 6.76 22.33
N ASN A 113 -4.94 7.03 21.84
CA ASN A 113 -4.46 8.35 21.50
C ASN A 113 -4.23 8.48 19.98
N PRO A 114 -5.11 9.20 19.26
CA PRO A 114 -4.94 9.43 17.82
C PRO A 114 -3.65 10.16 17.44
N GLU A 115 -3.04 10.95 18.35
CA GLU A 115 -1.77 11.62 18.11
C GLU A 115 -0.61 10.62 18.04
N MET A 116 -0.64 9.57 18.87
CA MET A 116 0.33 8.47 18.79
C MET A 116 0.19 7.70 17.48
N SER A 117 -1.04 7.55 17.00
CA SER A 117 -1.28 6.91 15.70
C SER A 117 -0.77 7.76 14.52
N LEU A 118 -0.95 9.08 14.58
CA LEU A 118 -0.38 10.00 13.60
C LEU A 118 1.16 9.94 13.63
N LEU A 119 1.76 10.02 14.82
CA LEU A 119 3.21 9.94 15.00
C LEU A 119 3.78 8.62 14.46
N TYR A 120 3.07 7.52 14.72
CA TYR A 120 3.44 6.21 14.17
C TYR A 120 3.48 6.23 12.65
N GLY A 121 2.37 6.69 12.03
CA GLY A 121 2.27 6.78 10.58
C GLY A 121 3.31 7.69 9.95
N GLN A 122 3.63 8.82 10.59
CA GLN A 122 4.70 9.73 10.15
C GLN A 122 6.06 9.03 10.13
N SER A 123 6.43 8.42 11.24
CA SER A 123 7.76 7.80 11.39
C SER A 123 7.96 6.61 10.45
N ILE A 124 7.00 5.69 10.35
CA ILE A 124 7.11 4.54 9.44
C ILE A 124 6.99 4.98 7.97
N GLY A 125 6.20 6.02 7.70
CA GLY A 125 6.08 6.61 6.36
C GLY A 125 7.38 7.26 5.89
N GLU A 126 8.15 7.90 6.79
CA GLU A 126 9.48 8.43 6.50
C GLU A 126 10.47 7.32 6.13
N GLU A 127 10.47 6.21 6.86
CA GLU A 127 11.32 5.05 6.55
C GLU A 127 10.95 4.41 5.20
N ALA A 128 9.65 4.24 4.93
CA ALA A 128 9.17 3.74 3.65
C ALA A 128 9.58 4.67 2.49
N ARG A 129 9.46 5.99 2.70
CA ARG A 129 9.85 6.99 1.72
C ARG A 129 11.35 6.98 1.48
N TYR A 130 12.17 6.87 2.53
CA TYR A 130 13.64 6.78 2.42
C TYR A 130 14.06 5.60 1.52
N ARG A 131 13.40 4.44 1.66
CA ARG A 131 13.60 3.28 0.78
C ARG A 131 12.91 3.38 -0.58
N ASN A 132 12.40 4.57 -0.93
CA ASN A 132 11.72 4.83 -2.20
C ASN A 132 10.50 3.93 -2.46
N LYS A 133 9.77 3.53 -1.41
CA LYS A 133 8.53 2.77 -1.57
C LYS A 133 7.38 3.70 -1.93
N SER A 134 6.52 3.24 -2.83
CA SER A 134 5.31 3.96 -3.24
C SER A 134 4.12 3.61 -2.35
N VAL A 135 4.10 2.38 -1.84
CA VAL A 135 3.00 1.81 -1.05
C VAL A 135 3.55 1.06 0.16
N LEU A 136 3.11 1.41 1.35
CA LEU A 136 3.29 0.64 2.58
C LEU A 136 2.07 -0.28 2.75
N LEU A 137 2.29 -1.60 2.81
CA LEU A 137 1.24 -2.62 2.97
C LEU A 137 0.78 -2.70 4.45
N GLY A 138 0.12 -1.67 4.88
CA GLY A 138 -0.41 -1.46 6.23
C GLY A 138 -1.19 -0.14 6.32
N PRO A 139 -1.93 0.03 7.42
CA PRO A 139 -2.09 -0.85 8.59
C PRO A 139 -3.12 -1.95 8.40
N GLY A 140 -3.06 -2.97 9.28
CA GLY A 140 -4.11 -3.97 9.41
C GLY A 140 -5.22 -3.50 10.36
N VAL A 141 -6.50 -3.78 10.02
CA VAL A 141 -7.66 -3.32 10.81
C VAL A 141 -8.76 -4.38 10.99
N ASN A 142 -8.48 -5.65 10.69
CA ASN A 142 -9.46 -6.70 10.91
C ASN A 142 -9.79 -6.84 12.39
N ILE A 143 -11.07 -7.01 12.72
CA ILE A 143 -11.54 -7.08 14.09
C ILE A 143 -11.19 -8.44 14.72
N TYR A 144 -10.73 -8.43 15.98
CA TYR A 144 -10.48 -9.66 16.73
C TYR A 144 -11.78 -10.40 17.00
N ARG A 145 -11.88 -11.64 16.52
CA ARG A 145 -12.97 -12.57 16.82
C ARG A 145 -12.61 -13.52 17.94
N THR A 146 -11.34 -13.84 18.04
CA THR A 146 -10.78 -14.78 18.99
C THR A 146 -9.34 -14.38 19.34
N PRO A 147 -8.89 -14.55 20.58
CA PRO A 147 -7.50 -14.28 20.93
C PRO A 147 -6.51 -15.26 20.27
N LEU A 148 -6.99 -16.36 19.73
CA LEU A 148 -6.16 -17.42 19.08
C LEU A 148 -5.83 -17.14 17.63
N ASN A 149 -6.29 -16.03 17.03
CA ASN A 149 -5.91 -15.68 15.67
C ASN A 149 -4.43 -15.29 15.62
N GLY A 150 -3.67 -15.95 14.76
CA GLY A 150 -2.21 -15.78 14.62
C GLY A 150 -1.75 -14.40 14.15
N ARG A 151 -2.66 -13.54 13.63
CA ARG A 151 -2.34 -12.19 13.15
C ARG A 151 -2.96 -11.07 13.98
N ASN A 152 -3.46 -11.35 15.18
CA ASN A 152 -4.03 -10.31 16.04
C ASN A 152 -3.04 -9.18 16.37
N PHE A 153 -1.73 -9.49 16.52
CA PHE A 153 -0.71 -8.47 16.75
C PHE A 153 -0.66 -7.38 15.64
N GLU A 154 -1.07 -7.72 14.43
CA GLU A 154 -1.05 -6.86 13.24
C GLU A 154 -2.29 -5.95 13.14
N TYR A 155 -3.27 -6.13 14.05
CA TYR A 155 -4.55 -5.43 14.03
C TYR A 155 -4.75 -4.56 15.27
N MET A 156 -5.82 -3.72 15.27
CA MET A 156 -6.06 -2.68 16.27
C MET A 156 -7.08 -3.06 17.35
N GLY A 157 -7.47 -4.34 17.46
CA GLY A 157 -8.32 -4.81 18.54
C GLY A 157 -9.70 -5.30 18.10
N GLU A 158 -10.60 -5.41 19.07
CA GLU A 158 -11.96 -5.95 18.89
C GLU A 158 -13.05 -4.88 18.73
N ASP A 159 -12.72 -3.61 19.05
CA ASP A 159 -13.64 -2.49 18.95
C ASP A 159 -13.51 -1.81 17.57
N PRO A 160 -14.55 -1.89 16.71
CA PRO A 160 -14.50 -1.31 15.37
C PRO A 160 -14.41 0.21 15.35
N TYR A 161 -14.95 0.89 16.36
CA TYR A 161 -14.87 2.34 16.47
C TYR A 161 -13.45 2.80 16.85
N LEU A 162 -12.86 2.17 17.87
CA LEU A 162 -11.47 2.44 18.25
C LEU A 162 -10.53 2.18 17.08
N ALA A 163 -10.64 1.03 16.41
CA ALA A 163 -9.83 0.70 15.25
C ALA A 163 -9.97 1.76 14.15
N GLY A 164 -11.18 2.24 13.87
CA GLY A 164 -11.44 3.29 12.89
C GLY A 164 -10.83 4.65 13.27
N LYS A 165 -10.91 5.03 14.56
CA LYS A 165 -10.34 6.29 15.05
C LYS A 165 -8.82 6.27 15.12
N MET A 166 -8.22 5.11 15.30
CA MET A 166 -6.76 4.95 15.28
C MET A 166 -6.20 4.80 13.86
N VAL A 167 -6.89 4.13 12.95
CA VAL A 167 -6.40 3.92 11.57
C VAL A 167 -6.33 5.22 10.76
N SER A 168 -7.30 6.12 10.93
CA SER A 168 -7.39 7.34 10.13
C SER A 168 -6.18 8.28 10.30
N PRO A 169 -5.69 8.60 11.51
CA PRO A 169 -4.46 9.38 11.69
C PRO A 169 -3.20 8.62 11.24
N TYR A 170 -3.13 7.30 11.42
CA TYR A 170 -2.03 6.48 10.88
C TYR A 170 -1.88 6.68 9.36
N ILE A 171 -3.00 6.54 8.64
CA ILE A 171 -3.04 6.73 7.18
C ILE A 171 -2.52 8.12 6.80
N ARG A 172 -3.03 9.17 7.46
CA ARG A 172 -2.57 10.54 7.19
C ARG A 172 -1.08 10.72 7.43
N GLY A 173 -0.56 10.13 8.52
CA GLY A 173 0.86 10.16 8.83
C GLY A 173 1.73 9.50 7.75
N VAL A 174 1.34 8.34 7.25
CA VAL A 174 2.05 7.67 6.14
C VAL A 174 1.98 8.52 4.87
N GLN A 175 0.79 8.98 4.50
CA GLN A 175 0.53 9.62 3.20
C GLN A 175 1.13 11.02 3.07
N GLN A 176 1.35 11.75 4.16
CA GLN A 176 2.08 13.02 4.12
C GLN A 176 3.54 12.88 3.66
N ASN A 177 4.10 11.68 3.70
CA ASN A 177 5.42 11.36 3.17
C ASN A 177 5.42 11.04 1.67
N GLY A 178 4.28 11.14 0.98
CA GLY A 178 4.13 10.72 -0.41
C GLY A 178 4.24 9.22 -0.59
N VAL A 179 3.86 8.45 0.41
CA VAL A 179 3.73 6.99 0.41
C VAL A 179 2.27 6.65 0.63
N ALA A 180 1.69 5.77 -0.17
CA ALA A 180 0.32 5.31 0.05
C ALA A 180 0.27 4.34 1.23
N ALA A 181 -0.63 4.57 2.19
CA ALA A 181 -1.06 3.51 3.09
C ALA A 181 -1.92 2.50 2.31
N CYS A 182 -1.78 1.21 2.62
CA CYS A 182 -2.61 0.14 2.06
C CYS A 182 -3.31 -0.61 3.19
N VAL A 183 -4.52 -0.17 3.52
CA VAL A 183 -5.29 -0.76 4.63
C VAL A 183 -5.70 -2.18 4.30
N LYS A 184 -5.52 -3.11 5.26
CA LYS A 184 -5.68 -4.55 5.03
C LYS A 184 -6.33 -5.29 6.19
N HIS A 185 -6.94 -6.43 5.97
CA HIS A 185 -7.25 -7.11 4.71
C HIS A 185 -8.75 -6.99 4.47
N PHE A 186 -9.16 -6.38 3.38
CA PHE A 186 -10.55 -6.02 3.09
C PHE A 186 -11.28 -7.20 2.45
N ALA A 187 -12.23 -7.78 3.10
CA ALA A 187 -12.62 -7.69 4.48
C ALA A 187 -12.79 -9.11 5.03
N LEU A 188 -13.12 -9.26 6.31
CA LEU A 188 -13.51 -10.55 6.90
C LEU A 188 -12.38 -11.58 7.06
N ASN A 189 -11.09 -11.19 6.95
CA ASN A 189 -9.97 -12.07 7.29
C ASN A 189 -9.70 -12.04 8.80
N ASN A 190 -10.56 -12.71 9.58
CA ASN A 190 -10.54 -12.66 11.03
C ASN A 190 -9.97 -13.94 11.69
N HIS A 191 -9.46 -14.88 10.87
CA HIS A 191 -8.67 -16.03 11.30
C HIS A 191 -7.81 -16.56 10.14
N GLU A 192 -6.73 -17.27 10.48
CA GLU A 192 -5.72 -17.72 9.50
C GLU A 192 -5.89 -19.16 9.04
N VAL A 193 -6.65 -19.99 9.80
CA VAL A 193 -6.84 -21.39 9.44
C VAL A 193 -7.72 -21.49 8.19
N ASN A 194 -7.20 -22.16 7.15
CA ASN A 194 -7.88 -22.33 5.85
C ASN A 194 -8.31 -21.00 5.21
N ARG A 195 -7.62 -19.90 5.44
CA ARG A 195 -7.98 -18.55 4.97
C ARG A 195 -8.21 -18.47 3.46
N HIS A 196 -7.53 -19.29 2.65
CA HIS A 196 -7.69 -19.32 1.19
C HIS A 196 -8.97 -20.01 0.70
N THR A 197 -9.65 -20.77 1.54
CA THR A 197 -10.82 -21.59 1.16
C THR A 197 -12.05 -21.33 2.04
N THR A 198 -11.89 -20.59 3.13
CA THR A 198 -13.00 -20.28 4.04
C THR A 198 -13.98 -19.33 3.36
N ASN A 199 -15.24 -19.76 3.20
CA ASN A 199 -16.34 -18.90 2.78
C ASN A 199 -17.05 -18.37 4.03
N VAL A 200 -16.88 -17.08 4.31
CA VAL A 200 -17.41 -16.45 5.53
C VAL A 200 -18.92 -16.29 5.42
N ILE A 201 -19.60 -16.65 6.50
CA ILE A 201 -21.05 -16.44 6.67
C ILE A 201 -21.21 -15.37 7.75
N VAL A 202 -21.80 -14.25 7.37
CA VAL A 202 -22.06 -13.10 8.25
C VAL A 202 -23.36 -12.43 7.77
N ASP A 203 -24.21 -11.99 8.68
CA ASP A 203 -25.36 -11.18 8.34
C ASP A 203 -24.99 -9.72 8.07
N ASP A 204 -25.84 -8.99 7.37
CA ASP A 204 -25.56 -7.62 6.96
C ASP A 204 -25.37 -6.68 8.17
N ARG A 205 -26.10 -6.90 9.28
CA ARG A 205 -25.95 -6.10 10.48
C ARG A 205 -24.54 -6.24 11.06
N ALA A 206 -24.07 -7.47 11.27
CA ALA A 206 -22.74 -7.72 11.78
C ALA A 206 -21.66 -7.23 10.80
N LEU A 207 -21.88 -7.41 9.50
CA LEU A 207 -20.98 -6.92 8.46
C LEU A 207 -20.80 -5.39 8.57
N TYR A 208 -21.89 -4.63 8.59
CA TYR A 208 -21.86 -3.17 8.57
C TYR A 208 -21.57 -2.51 9.92
N GLU A 209 -21.91 -3.17 11.04
CA GLU A 209 -21.70 -2.60 12.38
C GLU A 209 -20.36 -2.99 13.02
N ILE A 210 -19.75 -4.13 12.59
CA ILE A 210 -18.54 -4.67 13.23
C ILE A 210 -17.37 -4.77 12.26
N TYR A 211 -17.55 -5.41 11.08
CA TYR A 211 -16.41 -5.74 10.22
C TYR A 211 -16.00 -4.64 9.26
N LEU A 212 -16.91 -3.80 8.82
CA LEU A 212 -16.65 -2.74 7.85
C LEU A 212 -16.32 -1.37 8.43
N PRO A 213 -16.71 -0.97 9.67
CA PRO A 213 -16.56 0.42 10.12
C PRO A 213 -15.12 0.93 10.11
N ALA A 214 -14.13 0.13 10.50
CA ALA A 214 -12.73 0.56 10.49
C ALA A 214 -12.25 0.86 9.06
N PHE A 215 -12.62 0.05 8.08
CA PHE A 215 -12.32 0.28 6.67
C PHE A 215 -13.07 1.50 6.12
N LYS A 216 -14.34 1.69 6.49
CA LYS A 216 -15.13 2.87 6.09
C LYS A 216 -14.48 4.15 6.60
N MET A 217 -14.05 4.20 7.85
CA MET A 217 -13.33 5.34 8.42
C MET A 217 -11.97 5.54 7.75
N ALA A 218 -11.25 4.47 7.42
CA ALA A 218 -10.01 4.55 6.66
C ALA A 218 -10.20 5.26 5.30
N VAL A 219 -11.32 4.99 4.61
CA VAL A 219 -11.67 5.64 3.34
C VAL A 219 -12.12 7.07 3.58
N GLN A 220 -13.14 7.28 4.42
CA GLN A 220 -13.87 8.56 4.51
C GLN A 220 -13.19 9.58 5.42
N GLU A 221 -12.54 9.14 6.51
CA GLU A 221 -11.84 10.03 7.45
C GLU A 221 -10.32 10.02 7.24
N GLY A 222 -9.74 8.85 6.89
CA GLY A 222 -8.31 8.68 6.63
C GLY A 222 -7.88 9.12 5.23
N GLY A 223 -8.78 9.06 4.25
CA GLY A 223 -8.48 9.36 2.85
C GLY A 223 -7.45 8.41 2.25
N VAL A 224 -7.57 7.10 2.55
CA VAL A 224 -6.59 6.09 2.13
C VAL A 224 -6.48 5.98 0.62
N TRP A 225 -5.24 5.79 0.10
CA TRP A 225 -4.97 5.71 -1.35
C TRP A 225 -4.92 4.30 -1.89
N SER A 226 -4.78 3.30 -1.03
CA SER A 226 -4.88 1.90 -1.45
C SER A 226 -5.46 1.00 -0.36
N ILE A 227 -6.08 -0.10 -0.78
CA ILE A 227 -6.66 -1.13 0.09
C ILE A 227 -6.25 -2.50 -0.45
N MET A 228 -5.89 -3.42 0.44
CA MET A 228 -5.59 -4.80 0.08
C MET A 228 -6.81 -5.69 0.32
N GLY A 229 -7.21 -6.45 -0.71
CA GLY A 229 -8.24 -7.48 -0.58
C GLY A 229 -7.80 -8.63 0.33
N ALA A 230 -8.76 -9.39 0.86
CA ALA A 230 -8.48 -10.53 1.72
C ALA A 230 -8.51 -11.86 0.94
N TYR A 231 -7.88 -12.89 1.51
CA TYR A 231 -7.83 -14.22 0.87
C TYR A 231 -9.13 -14.98 0.84
N ASN A 232 -9.91 -14.87 1.90
CA ASN A 232 -11.11 -15.67 2.11
C ASN A 232 -12.23 -15.32 1.14
N LEU A 233 -13.25 -16.17 1.09
CA LEU A 233 -14.43 -15.95 0.27
C LEU A 233 -15.56 -15.32 1.09
N TYR A 234 -16.38 -14.56 0.41
CA TYR A 234 -17.68 -14.10 0.89
C TYR A 234 -18.70 -14.18 -0.23
N LYS A 235 -19.87 -14.76 0.08
CA LYS A 235 -20.90 -15.06 -0.93
C LYS A 235 -20.36 -15.87 -2.13
N GLY A 236 -19.40 -16.79 -1.87
CA GLY A 236 -18.81 -17.66 -2.88
C GLY A 236 -17.77 -17.03 -3.80
N GLN A 237 -17.37 -15.77 -3.59
CA GLN A 237 -16.31 -15.10 -4.35
C GLN A 237 -15.14 -14.73 -3.42
N HIS A 238 -13.90 -14.90 -3.90
CA HIS A 238 -12.73 -14.45 -3.17
C HIS A 238 -12.72 -12.93 -3.00
N LEU A 239 -12.39 -12.44 -1.80
CA LEU A 239 -12.51 -11.02 -1.46
C LEU A 239 -11.54 -10.12 -2.24
N CYS A 240 -10.47 -10.65 -2.82
CA CYS A 240 -9.63 -9.90 -3.75
C CYS A 240 -10.34 -9.54 -5.09
N HIS A 241 -11.44 -10.23 -5.41
CA HIS A 241 -12.28 -9.92 -6.60
C HIS A 241 -13.76 -10.22 -6.34
N ASN A 242 -14.25 -9.71 -5.22
CA ASN A 242 -15.64 -9.87 -4.80
C ASN A 242 -16.48 -8.65 -5.24
N GLN A 243 -17.48 -8.87 -6.10
CA GLN A 243 -18.31 -7.80 -6.65
C GLN A 243 -18.97 -6.95 -5.57
N TYR A 244 -19.58 -7.61 -4.57
CA TYR A 244 -20.33 -6.91 -3.55
C TYR A 244 -19.47 -6.02 -2.65
N THR A 245 -18.33 -6.55 -2.21
CA THR A 245 -17.46 -5.78 -1.28
C THR A 245 -16.65 -4.71 -2.00
N LEU A 246 -16.13 -4.97 -3.20
CA LEU A 246 -15.23 -4.05 -3.89
C LEU A 246 -15.99 -3.01 -4.74
N ASN A 247 -16.96 -3.43 -5.55
CA ASN A 247 -17.68 -2.49 -6.39
C ASN A 247 -18.86 -1.85 -5.66
N ASP A 248 -19.73 -2.66 -5.03
CA ASP A 248 -20.97 -2.10 -4.50
C ASP A 248 -20.71 -1.29 -3.22
N ILE A 249 -19.94 -1.83 -2.27
CA ILE A 249 -19.63 -1.16 -1.00
C ILE A 249 -18.47 -0.19 -1.13
N LEU A 250 -17.25 -0.69 -1.44
CA LEU A 250 -16.03 0.11 -1.36
C LEU A 250 -16.01 1.25 -2.37
N LYS A 251 -16.16 0.92 -3.67
CA LYS A 251 -16.09 1.91 -4.75
C LYS A 251 -17.41 2.68 -4.91
N GLY A 252 -18.57 1.98 -4.80
CA GLY A 252 -19.88 2.55 -4.98
C GLY A 252 -20.37 3.33 -3.77
N GLU A 253 -20.66 2.64 -2.65
CA GLU A 253 -21.26 3.27 -1.47
C GLU A 253 -20.32 4.27 -0.78
N TRP A 254 -19.01 3.93 -0.64
CA TRP A 254 -18.05 4.78 0.08
C TRP A 254 -17.30 5.74 -0.82
N GLY A 255 -17.39 5.61 -2.14
CA GLY A 255 -16.74 6.50 -3.10
C GLY A 255 -15.21 6.36 -3.12
N PHE A 256 -14.66 5.18 -2.84
CA PHE A 256 -13.22 4.96 -2.85
C PHE A 256 -12.61 5.18 -4.25
N ASP A 257 -11.70 6.14 -4.36
CA ASP A 257 -11.03 6.52 -5.60
C ASP A 257 -9.61 5.95 -5.76
N GLY A 258 -9.13 5.24 -4.74
CA GLY A 258 -7.79 4.64 -4.70
C GLY A 258 -7.70 3.29 -5.40
N VAL A 259 -6.60 2.58 -5.16
CA VAL A 259 -6.24 1.30 -5.79
C VAL A 259 -6.58 0.13 -4.87
N VAL A 260 -7.30 -0.86 -5.39
CA VAL A 260 -7.46 -2.18 -4.75
C VAL A 260 -6.33 -3.09 -5.19
N ILE A 261 -5.51 -3.52 -4.25
CA ILE A 261 -4.38 -4.44 -4.45
C ILE A 261 -4.82 -5.83 -3.96
N SER A 262 -4.52 -6.91 -4.69
CA SER A 262 -4.73 -8.26 -4.17
C SER A 262 -3.75 -8.55 -3.04
N ASP A 263 -4.14 -9.38 -2.08
CA ASP A 263 -3.14 -10.09 -1.28
C ASP A 263 -2.37 -11.09 -2.16
N TRP A 264 -1.16 -11.47 -1.77
CA TRP A 264 -0.25 -12.30 -2.57
C TRP A 264 -0.83 -13.70 -2.82
N GLY A 265 -1.25 -13.95 -4.07
CA GLY A 265 -1.95 -15.18 -4.44
C GLY A 265 -3.45 -15.18 -4.13
N GLY A 266 -4.04 -14.03 -3.86
CA GLY A 266 -5.48 -13.88 -3.56
C GLY A 266 -6.38 -13.79 -4.79
N THR A 267 -5.83 -13.73 -6.01
CA THR A 267 -6.60 -13.70 -7.26
C THR A 267 -6.76 -15.11 -7.82
N HIS A 268 -7.97 -15.49 -8.21
CA HIS A 268 -8.31 -16.85 -8.62
C HIS A 268 -9.12 -16.95 -9.91
N ASP A 269 -9.59 -15.84 -10.48
CA ASP A 269 -10.43 -15.82 -11.68
C ASP A 269 -10.20 -14.55 -12.49
N THR A 270 -9.84 -14.70 -13.79
CA THR A 270 -9.57 -13.57 -14.68
C THR A 270 -10.80 -12.69 -14.90
N ARG A 271 -11.97 -13.26 -15.13
CA ARG A 271 -13.16 -12.47 -15.43
C ARG A 271 -13.62 -11.68 -14.20
N GLN A 272 -13.65 -12.33 -13.03
CA GLN A 272 -13.98 -11.64 -11.79
C GLN A 272 -12.93 -10.57 -11.45
N ALA A 273 -11.64 -10.83 -11.62
CA ALA A 273 -10.60 -9.83 -11.43
C ALA A 273 -10.76 -8.62 -12.36
N ILE A 274 -11.19 -8.83 -13.60
CA ILE A 274 -11.50 -7.76 -14.55
C ILE A 274 -12.67 -6.91 -14.05
N THR A 275 -13.82 -7.54 -13.73
CA THR A 275 -15.10 -6.84 -13.58
C THR A 275 -15.42 -6.45 -12.13
N ASN A 276 -14.89 -7.16 -11.14
CA ASN A 276 -15.34 -7.06 -9.74
C ASN A 276 -14.46 -6.16 -8.87
N GLY A 277 -13.71 -5.23 -9.46
CA GLY A 277 -13.12 -4.12 -8.71
C GLY A 277 -11.67 -4.30 -8.24
N LEU A 278 -10.98 -5.41 -8.53
CA LEU A 278 -9.54 -5.52 -8.34
C LEU A 278 -8.81 -4.60 -9.32
N ASP A 279 -7.78 -3.86 -8.86
CA ASP A 279 -7.02 -2.94 -9.73
C ASP A 279 -5.59 -3.40 -9.99
N MET A 280 -4.91 -3.99 -9.00
CA MET A 280 -3.55 -4.52 -9.13
C MET A 280 -3.43 -5.90 -8.52
N GLU A 281 -2.80 -6.81 -9.25
CA GLU A 281 -2.62 -8.21 -8.87
C GLU A 281 -1.18 -8.50 -8.46
N PHE A 282 -1.00 -9.15 -7.30
CA PHE A 282 0.29 -9.58 -6.77
C PHE A 282 0.29 -11.05 -6.39
N GLY A 283 1.43 -11.71 -6.57
CA GLY A 283 1.74 -13.03 -6.03
C GLY A 283 0.94 -14.22 -6.55
N SER A 284 0.22 -14.08 -7.65
CA SER A 284 -0.66 -15.14 -8.18
C SER A 284 0.11 -16.29 -8.82
N TRP A 285 -0.55 -17.44 -8.81
CA TRP A 285 -0.06 -18.68 -9.37
C TRP A 285 -1.04 -19.15 -10.44
N THR A 286 -0.67 -19.06 -11.68
CA THR A 286 -1.51 -19.51 -12.78
C THR A 286 -0.87 -20.67 -13.54
N ASN A 287 -1.68 -21.59 -14.03
CA ASN A 287 -1.26 -22.70 -14.89
C ASN A 287 -0.09 -23.54 -14.35
N GLY A 288 -0.01 -23.72 -13.03
CA GLY A 288 1.05 -24.50 -12.40
C GLY A 288 2.43 -23.83 -12.40
N LEU A 289 2.49 -22.52 -12.61
CA LEU A 289 3.74 -21.76 -12.54
C LEU A 289 4.35 -21.83 -11.14
N SER A 290 5.64 -22.06 -11.06
CA SER A 290 6.38 -22.05 -9.81
C SER A 290 6.71 -20.62 -9.39
N ASN A 291 6.74 -20.39 -8.09
CA ASN A 291 7.28 -19.17 -7.53
C ASN A 291 8.76 -19.05 -7.95
N GLY A 292 9.19 -17.85 -8.30
CA GLY A 292 10.58 -17.62 -8.70
C GLY A 292 10.86 -17.67 -10.19
N ALA A 293 9.92 -18.08 -11.02
CA ALA A 293 10.09 -17.98 -12.47
C ALA A 293 9.94 -16.52 -12.92
N SER A 294 10.97 -15.92 -13.52
CA SER A 294 11.00 -14.50 -13.91
C SER A 294 9.91 -14.09 -14.90
N ASN A 295 9.40 -15.04 -15.69
CA ASN A 295 8.31 -14.82 -16.65
C ASN A 295 6.93 -15.22 -16.11
N ALA A 296 6.81 -15.65 -14.88
CA ALA A 296 5.53 -16.07 -14.27
C ALA A 296 4.51 -14.91 -14.21
N TYR A 297 4.97 -13.71 -14.03
CA TYR A 297 4.13 -12.50 -13.89
C TYR A 297 3.28 -12.23 -15.14
N ASP A 298 3.77 -12.53 -16.33
CA ASP A 298 3.02 -12.39 -17.58
C ASP A 298 1.83 -13.35 -17.70
N ASN A 299 1.74 -14.37 -16.85
CA ASN A 299 0.65 -15.35 -16.82
C ASN A 299 -0.34 -15.11 -15.68
N TYR A 300 -0.20 -14.03 -14.92
CA TYR A 300 -1.16 -13.65 -13.90
C TYR A 300 -2.54 -13.37 -14.50
N TYR A 301 -3.58 -13.39 -13.70
CA TYR A 301 -4.98 -13.25 -14.14
C TYR A 301 -5.25 -11.92 -14.85
N LEU A 302 -4.63 -10.82 -14.38
CA LEU A 302 -4.72 -9.50 -15.02
C LEU A 302 -3.60 -9.23 -16.04
N ALA A 303 -2.73 -10.22 -16.37
CA ALA A 303 -1.67 -10.10 -17.36
C ALA A 303 -2.13 -10.59 -18.75
N ASN A 304 -1.37 -11.49 -19.38
CA ASN A 304 -1.71 -12.04 -20.70
C ASN A 304 -3.12 -12.66 -20.81
N PRO A 305 -3.67 -13.34 -19.79
CA PRO A 305 -5.07 -13.79 -19.83
C PRO A 305 -6.06 -12.64 -20.08
N TYR A 306 -5.87 -11.49 -19.42
CA TYR A 306 -6.70 -10.29 -19.65
C TYR A 306 -6.45 -9.70 -21.05
N LEU A 307 -5.19 -9.50 -21.44
CA LEU A 307 -4.81 -8.97 -22.73
C LEU A 307 -5.43 -9.78 -23.88
N ASN A 308 -5.39 -11.11 -23.78
CA ASN A 308 -5.96 -11.99 -24.79
C ASN A 308 -7.49 -11.86 -24.89
N LEU A 309 -8.19 -11.75 -23.77
CA LEU A 309 -9.64 -11.52 -23.78
C LEU A 309 -10.03 -10.21 -24.48
N ILE A 310 -9.25 -9.14 -24.30
CA ILE A 310 -9.46 -7.87 -25.00
C ILE A 310 -9.19 -8.04 -26.51
N ARG A 311 -8.07 -8.63 -26.88
CA ARG A 311 -7.70 -8.86 -28.29
C ARG A 311 -8.70 -9.75 -29.06
N GLU A 312 -9.30 -10.69 -28.36
CA GLU A 312 -10.35 -11.55 -28.88
C GLU A 312 -11.74 -10.88 -28.89
N GLY A 313 -11.86 -9.65 -28.41
CA GLY A 313 -13.14 -8.92 -28.31
C GLY A 313 -14.13 -9.51 -27.31
N LYS A 314 -13.67 -10.34 -26.36
CA LYS A 314 -14.48 -10.97 -25.33
C LYS A 314 -14.77 -10.07 -24.12
N VAL A 315 -13.94 -9.04 -23.92
CA VAL A 315 -14.12 -7.97 -22.94
C VAL A 315 -13.69 -6.64 -23.54
N GLY A 316 -14.26 -5.54 -23.05
CA GLY A 316 -13.88 -4.19 -23.46
C GLY A 316 -12.64 -3.66 -22.72
N THR A 317 -12.33 -2.38 -22.92
CA THR A 317 -11.21 -1.69 -22.24
C THR A 317 -11.69 -0.76 -21.13
N THR A 318 -12.98 -0.64 -20.89
CA THR A 318 -13.55 0.29 -19.90
C THR A 318 -13.04 0.00 -18.50
N GLU A 319 -13.07 -1.27 -18.08
CA GLU A 319 -12.59 -1.72 -16.78
C GLU A 319 -11.06 -1.56 -16.66
N LEU A 320 -10.33 -1.79 -17.77
CA LEU A 320 -8.89 -1.58 -17.83
C LEU A 320 -8.55 -0.09 -17.64
N ASP A 321 -9.26 0.78 -18.33
CA ASP A 321 -9.05 2.23 -18.23
C ASP A 321 -9.37 2.76 -16.83
N ASP A 322 -10.42 2.24 -16.14
CA ASP A 322 -10.69 2.60 -14.74
C ASP A 322 -9.55 2.17 -13.80
N LYS A 323 -9.09 0.91 -13.91
CA LYS A 323 -7.94 0.42 -13.13
C LYS A 323 -6.70 1.29 -13.34
N VAL A 324 -6.39 1.59 -14.59
CA VAL A 324 -5.22 2.39 -14.95
C VAL A 324 -5.34 3.84 -14.44
N ARG A 325 -6.53 4.45 -14.48
CA ARG A 325 -6.77 5.78 -13.86
C ARG A 325 -6.43 5.77 -12.38
N ARG A 326 -6.88 4.75 -11.64
CA ARG A 326 -6.60 4.60 -10.21
C ARG A 326 -5.10 4.43 -9.94
N ILE A 327 -4.44 3.59 -10.72
CA ILE A 327 -2.99 3.36 -10.62
C ILE A 327 -2.19 4.63 -10.96
N LEU A 328 -2.53 5.34 -12.02
CA LEU A 328 -1.89 6.61 -12.38
C LEU A 328 -2.10 7.67 -11.29
N ARG A 329 -3.30 7.76 -10.71
CA ARG A 329 -3.58 8.65 -9.57
C ARG A 329 -2.69 8.32 -8.38
N LEU A 330 -2.51 7.03 -8.05
CA LEU A 330 -1.56 6.58 -7.03
C LEU A 330 -0.13 7.02 -7.36
N ILE A 331 0.33 6.81 -8.58
CA ILE A 331 1.67 7.20 -9.06
C ILE A 331 1.89 8.71 -8.92
N PHE A 332 0.90 9.53 -9.31
CA PHE A 332 1.01 10.98 -9.20
C PHE A 332 0.92 11.50 -7.77
N ARG A 333 0.25 10.78 -6.87
CA ARG A 333 0.24 11.09 -5.42
C ARG A 333 1.55 10.67 -4.73
N THR A 334 2.27 9.69 -5.28
CA THR A 334 3.46 9.08 -4.66
C THR A 334 4.73 9.37 -5.47
N VAL A 335 5.18 8.43 -6.28
CA VAL A 335 6.51 8.45 -6.91
C VAL A 335 6.71 9.62 -7.88
N MET A 336 5.67 10.14 -8.48
CA MET A 336 5.68 11.33 -9.34
C MET A 336 5.17 12.62 -8.67
N ASN A 337 5.07 12.63 -7.34
CA ASN A 337 4.81 13.85 -6.57
C ASN A 337 6.15 14.55 -6.29
N PRO A 338 6.41 15.75 -6.85
CA PRO A 338 7.66 16.46 -6.64
C PRO A 338 7.79 17.04 -5.21
N ASP A 339 6.67 17.25 -4.53
CA ASP A 339 6.63 17.90 -3.21
C ASP A 339 6.78 16.90 -2.05
N ARG A 340 6.91 15.61 -2.35
CA ARG A 340 7.11 14.60 -1.30
C ARG A 340 8.47 14.79 -0.61
N PRO A 341 8.55 14.65 0.73
CA PRO A 341 9.82 14.76 1.46
C PRO A 341 10.80 13.65 1.08
N TRP A 342 12.05 13.78 1.50
CA TRP A 342 13.08 12.77 1.25
C TRP A 342 12.93 11.52 2.13
N GLY A 343 12.29 11.67 3.28
CA GLY A 343 12.23 10.64 4.32
C GLY A 343 13.53 10.55 5.12
N SER A 344 13.49 9.76 6.17
CA SER A 344 14.64 9.45 7.03
C SER A 344 14.56 7.98 7.47
N MET A 345 15.68 7.42 7.92
CA MET A 345 15.81 6.03 8.33
C MET A 345 16.57 5.95 9.64
N LEU A 346 16.06 5.13 10.58
CA LEU A 346 16.73 4.90 11.88
C LEU A 346 17.06 6.20 12.62
N SER A 347 16.24 7.22 12.50
CA SER A 347 16.48 8.49 13.16
C SER A 347 16.24 8.40 14.66
N PRO A 348 16.90 9.24 15.50
CA PRO A 348 16.59 9.31 16.92
C PRO A 348 15.12 9.58 17.21
N GLU A 349 14.45 10.35 16.35
CA GLU A 349 13.02 10.67 16.45
C GLU A 349 12.15 9.44 16.24
N HIS A 350 12.53 8.52 15.34
CA HIS A 350 11.81 7.26 15.12
C HIS A 350 11.93 6.33 16.34
N TYR A 351 13.13 6.21 16.93
CA TYR A 351 13.28 5.43 18.17
C TYR A 351 12.49 6.04 19.32
N GLU A 352 12.49 7.37 19.44
CA GLU A 352 11.69 8.08 20.45
C GLU A 352 10.20 7.90 20.22
N ALA A 353 9.72 7.93 18.97
CA ALA A 353 8.35 7.65 18.62
C ALA A 353 7.95 6.23 19.04
N ALA A 354 8.77 5.23 18.69
CA ALA A 354 8.53 3.84 19.07
C ALA A 354 8.48 3.67 20.61
N ARG A 355 9.41 4.31 21.34
CA ARG A 355 9.48 4.32 22.79
C ARG A 355 8.20 4.92 23.42
N ARG A 356 7.81 6.13 22.98
CA ARG A 356 6.63 6.84 23.50
C ARG A 356 5.36 6.05 23.28
N ILE A 357 5.16 5.51 22.09
CA ILE A 357 3.99 4.68 21.75
C ILE A 357 3.96 3.43 22.64
N GLY A 358 5.12 2.77 22.81
CA GLY A 358 5.24 1.60 23.67
C GLY A 358 4.90 1.90 25.13
N GLU A 359 5.42 3.01 25.66
CA GLU A 359 5.14 3.43 27.05
C GLU A 359 3.67 3.79 27.27
N GLU A 360 3.07 4.55 26.34
CA GLU A 360 1.67 4.98 26.44
C GLU A 360 0.69 3.81 26.26
N GLY A 361 1.08 2.76 25.52
CA GLY A 361 0.30 1.55 25.34
C GLY A 361 0.30 0.60 26.55
N ILE A 362 1.11 0.85 27.60
CA ILE A 362 1.18 0.02 28.81
C ILE A 362 0.01 0.33 29.73
N VAL A 363 -0.82 -0.67 30.03
CA VAL A 363 -1.98 -0.54 30.91
C VAL A 363 -1.68 -1.20 32.27
N LEU A 364 -1.70 -0.41 33.34
CA LEU A 364 -1.51 -0.91 34.69
C LEU A 364 -2.80 -1.53 35.23
N LEU A 365 -2.93 -2.85 35.17
CA LEU A 365 -4.15 -3.56 35.59
C LEU A 365 -4.29 -3.67 37.09
N GLN A 366 -3.20 -3.69 37.86
CA GLN A 366 -3.24 -3.82 39.31
C GLN A 366 -1.96 -3.24 39.95
N ASN A 367 -2.12 -2.51 41.07
CA ASN A 367 -1.00 -1.97 41.86
C ASN A 367 -1.29 -2.14 43.36
N LYS A 368 -1.24 -3.39 43.85
CA LYS A 368 -1.43 -3.68 45.28
C LYS A 368 -0.32 -3.06 46.12
N GLY A 369 -0.69 -2.34 47.14
CA GLY A 369 0.26 -1.70 48.09
C GLY A 369 1.00 -0.51 47.47
N ASN A 370 0.54 0.04 46.36
CA ASN A 370 1.16 1.19 45.67
C ASN A 370 2.68 1.00 45.40
N VAL A 371 3.04 -0.20 44.92
CA VAL A 371 4.46 -0.53 44.63
C VAL A 371 5.00 0.29 43.48
N LEU A 372 4.14 0.66 42.53
CA LEU A 372 4.49 1.52 41.39
C LEU A 372 3.92 2.94 41.60
N PRO A 373 4.63 4.00 41.12
CA PRO A 373 5.96 3.96 40.56
C PRO A 373 7.04 3.57 41.57
N ILE A 374 8.12 2.94 41.09
CA ILE A 374 9.26 2.60 41.93
C ILE A 374 9.96 3.88 42.40
N ASP A 375 10.07 4.07 43.74
CA ASP A 375 10.88 5.16 44.28
C ASP A 375 12.39 4.88 44.14
N LEU A 376 13.00 5.49 43.15
CA LEU A 376 14.42 5.31 42.82
C LEU A 376 15.35 5.80 43.92
N ASN A 377 14.90 6.65 44.84
CA ASN A 377 15.70 7.08 46.00
C ASN A 377 15.80 5.95 47.06
N ARG A 378 14.78 5.09 47.13
CA ARG A 378 14.72 3.96 48.06
C ARG A 378 15.22 2.66 47.43
N ALA A 379 14.95 2.42 46.14
CA ALA A 379 15.36 1.23 45.43
C ALA A 379 16.88 1.30 45.10
N LYS A 380 17.68 0.58 45.86
CA LYS A 380 19.14 0.55 45.66
C LYS A 380 19.58 -0.41 44.52
N LYS A 381 18.74 -1.40 44.22
CA LYS A 381 18.99 -2.39 43.15
C LYS A 381 17.66 -2.71 42.46
N ILE A 382 17.69 -2.78 41.15
CA ILE A 382 16.57 -3.24 40.31
C ILE A 382 17.10 -4.44 39.51
N LEU A 383 16.39 -5.57 39.59
CA LEU A 383 16.66 -6.76 38.81
C LEU A 383 15.69 -6.83 37.64
N VAL A 384 16.21 -6.77 36.41
CA VAL A 384 15.45 -6.99 35.20
C VAL A 384 15.73 -8.40 34.72
N VAL A 385 14.69 -9.19 34.52
CA VAL A 385 14.79 -10.62 34.15
C VAL A 385 13.95 -10.92 32.91
N GLY A 386 14.37 -11.94 32.18
CA GLY A 386 13.72 -12.40 30.95
C GLY A 386 14.60 -12.23 29.74
N GLU A 387 14.30 -12.96 28.69
CA GLU A 387 15.09 -12.98 27.46
C GLU A 387 15.16 -11.59 26.82
N ASN A 388 14.05 -10.89 26.80
CA ASN A 388 13.95 -9.54 26.20
C ASN A 388 14.63 -8.45 27.03
N ALA A 389 15.08 -8.74 28.26
CA ALA A 389 15.84 -7.78 29.08
C ALA A 389 17.24 -7.47 28.50
N ILE A 390 17.77 -8.35 27.66
CA ILE A 390 19.13 -8.31 27.12
C ILE A 390 19.21 -8.44 25.60
N LYS A 391 18.08 -8.77 24.92
CA LYS A 391 18.01 -8.81 23.46
C LYS A 391 17.45 -7.50 22.93
N MET A 392 18.20 -6.88 22.00
CA MET A 392 17.62 -5.93 21.06
C MET A 392 16.99 -6.72 19.91
N MET A 393 15.72 -6.50 19.65
CA MET A 393 15.01 -7.09 18.52
C MET A 393 15.08 -6.13 17.34
#